data_0f265f2a9783619e367fa2baf5147de0
#
_entry.id   0f265f2a9783619e367fa2baf5147de0
#
_cell.length_a   1.000
_cell.length_b   1.000
_cell.length_c   1.000
_cell.angle_alpha   90.00
_cell.angle_beta   90.00
_cell.angle_gamma   90.00
#
_symmetry.space_group_name_H-M   'P 1'
#
loop_
_entity.id
_entity.type
_entity.pdbx_description
1 polymer ?
#
loop_
_entity_poly.entity_id
_entity_poly.type
_entity_poly.pdbx_seq_one_letter_code
_entity_poly.pdbx_strand_id
1 'polypeptide(L)'
;MVILIDQFNLPEDIYKIIFATEQQEMVGKMLIKYMWDNGGEIGKTEMSLFATALHEGKAIVKEKGKSPLQKETRMSYNKRQFYDRILTPMRGMGLIEYDLYKKTYKVSDKFNKLMMRIGLLWLRELDKHKK
;
A
#
# COMPACT_ATOMS: atom_id res chain seq x y z
N MET A 1 -17.72 -3.43 14.06
CA MET A 1 -16.78 -4.15 13.17
C MET A 1 -17.02 -3.72 11.74
N VAL A 2 -15.98 -3.29 11.06
CA VAL A 2 -16.08 -2.92 9.65
C VAL A 2 -15.80 -4.16 8.80
N ILE A 3 -16.69 -4.46 7.87
CA ILE A 3 -16.46 -5.54 6.90
C ILE A 3 -15.56 -4.99 5.81
N LEU A 4 -14.30 -5.39 5.82
CA LEU A 4 -13.30 -4.92 4.85
C LEU A 4 -13.33 -5.74 3.55
N ILE A 5 -13.77 -6.99 3.65
CA ILE A 5 -13.82 -7.92 2.52
C ILE A 5 -15.23 -8.47 2.39
N ASP A 6 -15.90 -8.11 1.29
CA ASP A 6 -17.26 -8.58 0.98
C ASP A 6 -17.22 -9.24 -0.40
N GLN A 7 -17.53 -10.54 -0.45
CA GLN A 7 -17.47 -11.30 -1.71
C GLN A 7 -18.41 -10.79 -2.79
N PHE A 8 -19.50 -10.11 -2.39
CA PHE A 8 -20.48 -9.59 -3.33
C PHE A 8 -20.16 -8.20 -3.86
N ASN A 9 -19.31 -7.47 -3.15
CA ASN A 9 -18.94 -6.10 -3.47
C ASN A 9 -17.44 -5.87 -3.32
N LEU A 10 -16.64 -6.87 -3.68
CA LEU A 10 -15.19 -6.73 -3.58
C LEU A 10 -14.70 -5.68 -4.58
N PRO A 11 -14.01 -4.62 -4.13
CA PRO A 11 -13.44 -3.64 -5.04
C PRO A 11 -12.41 -4.27 -5.97
N GLU A 12 -12.31 -3.77 -7.19
CA GLU A 12 -11.29 -4.22 -8.13
C GLU A 12 -9.90 -3.68 -7.80
N ASP A 13 -9.86 -2.59 -7.04
CA ASP A 13 -8.64 -1.93 -6.64
C ASP A 13 -8.22 -2.43 -5.26
N ILE A 14 -7.05 -3.07 -5.19
CA ILE A 14 -6.50 -3.64 -3.94
C ILE A 14 -6.33 -2.56 -2.85
N TYR A 15 -6.04 -1.32 -3.24
CA TYR A 15 -5.83 -0.24 -2.27
C TYR A 15 -7.12 0.11 -1.51
N LYS A 16 -8.27 -0.05 -2.14
CA LYS A 16 -9.57 0.15 -1.48
C LYS A 16 -9.88 -0.92 -0.45
N ILE A 17 -9.31 -2.10 -0.61
CA ILE A 17 -9.46 -3.19 0.35
C ILE A 17 -8.54 -2.96 1.55
N ILE A 18 -7.32 -2.49 1.30
CA ILE A 18 -6.28 -2.37 2.32
C ILE A 18 -6.48 -1.13 3.20
N PHE A 19 -6.82 0.00 2.58
CA PHE A 19 -6.89 1.28 3.29
C PHE A 19 -8.31 1.70 3.61
N ALA A 20 -8.48 2.32 4.78
CA ALA A 20 -9.78 2.74 5.28
C ALA A 20 -10.28 4.05 4.67
N THR A 21 -9.41 4.93 4.19
CA THR A 21 -9.76 6.24 3.65
C THR A 21 -9.21 6.44 2.25
N GLU A 22 -9.89 7.29 1.46
CA GLU A 22 -9.44 7.63 0.11
C GLU A 22 -8.05 8.29 0.12
N GLN A 23 -7.77 9.11 1.13
CA GLN A 23 -6.48 9.76 1.27
C GLN A 23 -5.36 8.73 1.45
N GLN A 24 -5.58 7.74 2.31
CA GLN A 24 -4.62 6.65 2.54
C GLN A 24 -4.41 5.80 1.27
N GLU A 25 -5.49 5.50 0.55
CA GLU A 25 -5.42 4.80 -0.73
C GLU A 25 -4.51 5.54 -1.72
N MET A 26 -4.73 6.85 -1.85
CA MET A 26 -3.95 7.68 -2.78
C MET A 26 -2.47 7.69 -2.40
N VAL A 27 -2.17 7.84 -1.12
CA VAL A 27 -0.78 7.85 -0.63
C VAL A 27 -0.12 6.49 -0.88
N GLY A 28 -0.83 5.40 -0.60
CA GLY A 28 -0.33 4.05 -0.87
C GLY A 28 -0.03 3.81 -2.34
N LYS A 29 -0.94 4.23 -3.22
CA LYS A 29 -0.74 4.15 -4.67
C LYS A 29 0.47 4.95 -5.12
N MET A 30 0.61 6.17 -4.62
CA MET A 30 1.74 7.03 -4.94
C MET A 30 3.07 6.40 -4.53
N LEU A 31 3.10 5.79 -3.36
CA LEU A 31 4.30 5.12 -2.86
C LEU A 31 4.70 3.95 -3.76
N ILE A 32 3.77 3.08 -4.07
CA ILE A 32 4.05 1.91 -4.93
C ILE A 32 4.48 2.36 -6.33
N LYS A 33 3.81 3.37 -6.89
CA LYS A 33 4.20 3.92 -8.19
C LYS A 33 5.61 4.49 -8.15
N TYR A 34 5.92 5.26 -7.12
CA TYR A 34 7.26 5.81 -6.93
C TYR A 34 8.32 4.70 -6.86
N MET A 35 8.04 3.64 -6.10
CA MET A 35 8.95 2.51 -6.01
C MET A 35 9.13 1.82 -7.37
N TRP A 36 8.05 1.56 -8.10
CA TRP A 36 8.14 0.95 -9.43
C TRP A 36 8.86 1.83 -10.44
N ASP A 37 8.68 3.15 -10.38
CA ASP A 37 9.40 4.09 -11.24
C ASP A 37 10.90 4.06 -10.96
N ASN A 38 11.31 3.56 -9.81
CA ASN A 38 12.71 3.42 -9.39
C ASN A 38 13.17 1.95 -9.37
N GLY A 39 12.54 1.08 -10.16
CA GLY A 39 12.94 -0.31 -10.29
C GLY A 39 12.40 -1.27 -9.23
N GLY A 40 11.42 -0.83 -8.45
CA GLY A 40 10.77 -1.66 -7.42
C GLY A 40 11.50 -1.68 -6.08
N GLU A 41 12.59 -0.95 -5.94
CA GLU A 41 13.39 -0.88 -4.71
C GLU A 41 13.91 0.54 -4.53
N ILE A 42 13.75 1.09 -3.32
CA ILE A 42 14.27 2.42 -2.98
C ILE A 42 15.01 2.36 -1.64
N GLY A 43 16.01 3.22 -1.49
CA GLY A 43 16.77 3.32 -0.25
C GLY A 43 15.98 3.99 0.87
N LYS A 44 16.46 3.81 2.09
CA LYS A 44 15.90 4.45 3.28
C LYS A 44 15.87 5.97 3.15
N THR A 45 16.91 6.56 2.58
CA THR A 45 16.99 8.01 2.34
C THR A 45 15.93 8.47 1.35
N GLU A 46 15.75 7.74 0.26
CA GLU A 46 14.71 8.04 -0.75
C GLU A 46 13.31 7.94 -0.16
N MET A 47 13.07 6.95 0.69
CA MET A 47 11.78 6.82 1.39
C MET A 47 11.53 8.04 2.28
N SER A 48 12.56 8.49 3.01
CA SER A 48 12.46 9.67 3.85
C SER A 48 12.19 10.94 3.02
N LEU A 49 12.83 11.07 1.88
CA LEU A 49 12.59 12.19 0.97
C LEU A 49 11.16 12.19 0.42
N PHE A 50 10.65 11.02 0.07
CA PHE A 50 9.25 10.85 -0.35
C PHE A 50 8.28 11.30 0.75
N ALA A 51 8.51 10.84 1.98
CA ALA A 51 7.68 11.19 3.12
C ALA A 51 7.73 12.70 3.41
N THR A 52 8.89 13.32 3.29
CA THR A 52 9.07 14.75 3.46
C THR A 52 8.34 15.54 2.38
N ALA A 53 8.42 15.09 1.13
CA ALA A 53 7.69 15.74 0.02
C ALA A 53 6.18 15.68 0.23
N LEU A 54 5.66 14.56 0.75
CA LEU A 54 4.25 14.44 1.13
C LEU A 54 3.88 15.42 2.24
N HIS A 55 4.72 15.50 3.27
CA HIS A 55 4.48 16.37 4.43
C HIS A 55 4.43 17.85 4.01
N GLU A 56 5.31 18.25 3.10
CA GLU A 56 5.39 19.61 2.59
C GLU A 56 4.38 19.93 1.50
N GLY A 57 3.56 18.96 1.09
CA GLY A 57 2.59 19.13 0.01
C GLY A 57 3.21 19.27 -1.37
N LYS A 58 4.43 18.77 -1.55
CA LYS A 58 5.17 18.83 -2.83
C LYS A 58 4.98 17.58 -3.69
N ALA A 59 4.34 16.54 -3.17
CA ALA A 59 4.05 15.35 -3.93
C ALA A 59 2.99 15.65 -4.97
N ILE A 60 3.29 15.37 -6.24
CA ILE A 60 2.40 15.64 -7.35
C ILE A 60 1.79 14.33 -7.82
N VAL A 61 0.46 14.24 -7.75
CA VAL A 61 -0.28 13.12 -8.35
C VAL A 61 -0.61 13.49 -9.77
N LYS A 62 0.00 12.79 -10.72
CA LYS A 62 -0.42 12.87 -12.11
C LYS A 62 -1.53 11.85 -12.31
N GLU A 63 -2.76 12.31 -12.31
CA GLU A 63 -3.85 11.48 -12.81
C GLU A 63 -3.62 11.30 -14.30
N LYS A 64 -3.37 10.06 -14.73
CA LYS A 64 -3.34 9.71 -16.15
C LYS A 64 -4.74 9.91 -16.69
N GLY A 65 -4.99 11.14 -17.15
CA GLY A 65 -6.31 11.59 -17.42
C GLY A 65 -6.82 11.21 -18.75
N LYS A 66 -8.09 11.07 -18.75
CA LYS A 66 -8.96 11.05 -19.89
C LYS A 66 -9.22 12.48 -20.40
N SER A 67 -8.50 13.48 -19.92
CA SER A 67 -8.68 14.88 -20.27
C SER A 67 -7.35 15.50 -20.67
N PRO A 68 -7.30 16.29 -21.75
CA PRO A 68 -6.10 17.04 -22.12
C PRO A 68 -5.71 18.10 -21.09
N LEU A 69 -6.59 18.37 -20.11
CA LEU A 69 -6.32 19.23 -18.97
C LEU A 69 -6.01 18.37 -17.76
N GLN A 70 -4.83 17.73 -17.76
CA GLN A 70 -4.37 17.00 -16.59
C GLN A 70 -4.13 17.97 -15.45
N LYS A 71 -5.02 17.94 -14.46
CA LYS A 71 -4.82 18.67 -13.23
C LYS A 71 -3.80 17.92 -12.38
N GLU A 72 -2.63 18.51 -12.22
CA GLU A 72 -1.69 18.06 -11.21
C GLU A 72 -2.30 18.36 -9.84
N THR A 73 -2.73 17.33 -9.11
CA THR A 73 -3.25 17.50 -7.78
C THR A 73 -2.09 17.34 -6.80
N ARG A 74 -1.77 18.40 -6.08
CA ARG A 74 -0.80 18.33 -4.99
C ARG A 74 -1.48 17.70 -3.79
N MET A 75 -0.82 16.71 -3.19
CA MET A 75 -1.29 16.03 -2.01
C MET A 75 -0.37 16.30 -0.84
N SER A 76 -0.96 16.64 0.31
CA SER A 76 -0.24 16.78 1.56
C SER A 76 -0.65 15.67 2.53
N TYR A 77 0.32 15.03 3.16
CA TYR A 77 0.09 14.02 4.17
C TYR A 77 1.19 14.06 5.22
N ASN A 78 0.80 14.02 6.49
CA ASN A 78 1.73 14.13 7.61
C ASN A 78 2.79 13.02 7.58
N LYS A 79 4.06 13.37 7.71
CA LYS A 79 5.20 12.45 7.63
C LYS A 79 5.12 11.31 8.66
N ARG A 80 4.79 11.63 9.92
CA ARG A 80 4.66 10.63 10.97
C ARG A 80 3.52 9.66 10.69
N GLN A 81 2.38 10.19 10.23
CA GLN A 81 1.23 9.38 9.85
C GLN A 81 1.53 8.52 8.63
N PHE A 82 2.35 9.01 7.70
CA PHE A 82 2.81 8.20 6.58
C PHE A 82 3.52 6.94 7.06
N TYR A 83 4.49 7.07 7.95
CA TYR A 83 5.19 5.91 8.49
C TYR A 83 4.26 4.99 9.29
N ASP A 84 3.43 5.54 10.16
CA ASP A 84 2.60 4.77 11.07
C ASP A 84 1.38 4.13 10.40
N ARG A 85 0.76 4.80 9.44
CA ARG A 85 -0.52 4.39 8.86
C ARG A 85 -0.44 3.87 7.44
N ILE A 86 0.66 4.12 6.74
CA ILE A 86 0.84 3.69 5.36
C ILE A 86 1.98 2.66 5.27
N LEU A 87 3.20 3.08 5.58
CA LEU A 87 4.38 2.24 5.38
C LEU A 87 4.41 1.03 6.32
N THR A 88 4.22 1.24 7.62
CA THR A 88 4.25 0.15 8.60
C THR A 88 3.18 -0.92 8.31
N PRO A 89 1.90 -0.57 8.07
CA PRO A 89 0.92 -1.57 7.68
C PRO A 89 1.24 -2.28 6.37
N MET A 90 1.75 -1.58 5.36
CA MET A 90 2.12 -2.21 4.10
C MET A 90 3.27 -3.21 4.29
N ARG A 91 4.20 -2.91 5.17
CA ARG A 91 5.26 -3.86 5.55
C ARG A 91 4.67 -5.05 6.31
N GLY A 92 3.78 -4.79 7.27
CA GLY A 92 3.14 -5.84 8.06
C GLY A 92 2.33 -6.81 7.21
N MET A 93 1.67 -6.31 6.16
CA MET A 93 0.90 -7.14 5.25
C MET A 93 1.72 -7.83 4.16
N GLY A 94 3.00 -7.49 4.03
CA GLY A 94 3.87 -8.10 3.03
C GLY A 94 3.81 -7.47 1.65
N LEU A 95 3.24 -6.27 1.52
CA LEU A 95 3.26 -5.52 0.26
C LEU A 95 4.63 -4.91 -0.02
N ILE A 96 5.31 -4.51 1.04
CA ILE A 96 6.65 -3.92 1.02
C ILE A 96 7.49 -4.66 2.04
N GLU A 97 8.73 -4.98 1.70
CA GLU A 97 9.69 -5.54 2.66
C GLU A 97 10.90 -4.61 2.79
N TYR A 98 11.51 -4.63 3.97
CA TYR A 98 12.70 -3.85 4.27
C TYR A 98 13.90 -4.76 4.46
N ASP A 99 14.96 -4.50 3.71
CA ASP A 99 16.22 -5.24 3.83
C ASP A 99 17.15 -4.49 4.80
N LEU A 100 17.41 -5.10 5.95
CA LEU A 100 18.23 -4.51 7.00
C LEU A 100 19.68 -4.31 6.58
N TYR A 101 20.20 -5.18 5.73
CA TYR A 101 21.60 -5.11 5.28
C TYR A 101 21.81 -4.05 4.23
N LYS A 102 20.93 -4.00 3.23
CA LYS A 102 21.00 -3.01 2.17
C LYS A 102 20.39 -1.67 2.57
N LYS A 103 19.58 -1.66 3.63
CA LYS A 103 18.79 -0.49 4.07
C LYS A 103 17.89 0.03 2.94
N THR A 104 17.20 -0.91 2.29
CA THR A 104 16.31 -0.60 1.18
C THR A 104 14.92 -1.17 1.40
N TYR A 105 13.92 -0.51 0.81
CA TYR A 105 12.53 -0.96 0.75
C TYR A 105 12.25 -1.50 -0.65
N LYS A 106 11.58 -2.64 -0.70
CA LYS A 106 11.31 -3.35 -1.95
C LYS A 106 9.83 -3.76 -2.01
N VAL A 107 9.22 -3.62 -3.18
CA VAL A 107 7.89 -4.19 -3.41
C VAL A 107 7.99 -5.71 -3.34
N SER A 108 7.07 -6.34 -2.62
CA SER A 108 7.15 -7.75 -2.27
C SER A 108 5.90 -8.52 -2.69
N ASP A 109 6.06 -9.82 -2.93
CA ASP A 109 4.95 -10.74 -3.19
C ASP A 109 4.47 -11.49 -1.93
N LYS A 110 5.01 -11.16 -0.78
CA LYS A 110 4.67 -11.84 0.48
C LYS A 110 3.21 -11.65 0.89
N PHE A 111 2.58 -10.57 0.42
CA PHE A 111 1.16 -10.35 0.62
C PHE A 111 0.31 -11.49 0.07
N ASN A 112 0.64 -11.96 -1.13
CA ASN A 112 -0.08 -13.09 -1.73
C ASN A 112 0.03 -14.34 -0.87
N LYS A 113 1.22 -14.61 -0.35
CA LYS A 113 1.46 -15.75 0.52
C LYS A 113 0.67 -15.65 1.81
N LEU A 114 0.58 -14.45 2.38
CA LEU A 114 -0.22 -14.20 3.58
C LEU A 114 -1.70 -14.45 3.33
N MET A 115 -2.23 -13.95 2.21
CA MET A 115 -3.64 -14.16 1.86
C MET A 115 -3.97 -15.63 1.64
N MET A 116 -3.09 -16.36 0.96
CA MET A 116 -3.23 -17.80 0.79
C MET A 116 -3.23 -18.52 2.13
N ARG A 117 -2.34 -18.14 3.03
CA ARG A 117 -2.27 -18.73 4.37
C ARG A 117 -3.55 -18.50 5.17
N ILE A 118 -4.11 -17.29 5.08
CA ILE A 118 -5.38 -16.97 5.74
C ILE A 118 -6.50 -17.88 5.20
N GLY A 119 -6.56 -18.06 3.88
CA GLY A 119 -7.53 -18.97 3.28
C GLY A 119 -7.37 -20.42 3.76
N LEU A 120 -6.12 -20.88 3.87
CA LEU A 120 -5.84 -22.24 4.38
C LEU A 120 -6.24 -22.38 5.85
N LEU A 121 -6.10 -21.37 6.66
CA LEU A 121 -6.55 -21.39 8.06
C LEU A 121 -8.07 -21.57 8.14
N TRP A 122 -8.81 -20.91 7.27
CA TRP A 122 -10.25 -21.08 7.21
C TRP A 122 -10.65 -22.48 6.74
N LEU A 123 -9.96 -23.02 5.72
CA LEU A 123 -10.16 -24.40 5.28
C LEU A 123 -9.90 -25.40 6.41
N ARG A 124 -8.87 -25.17 7.20
CA ARG A 124 -8.57 -26.01 8.36
C ARG A 124 -9.70 -25.96 9.40
N GLU A 125 -10.26 -24.77 9.62
CA GLU A 125 -11.38 -24.61 10.55
C GLU A 125 -12.62 -25.37 10.06
N LEU A 126 -12.90 -25.28 8.74
CA LEU A 126 -14.00 -26.06 8.15
C LEU A 126 -13.78 -27.56 8.31
N ASP A 127 -12.55 -28.04 8.12
CA ASP A 127 -12.23 -29.46 8.21
C ASP A 127 -12.40 -30.01 9.63
N LYS A 128 -12.17 -29.19 10.66
CA LYS A 128 -12.41 -29.59 12.06
C LYS A 128 -13.86 -29.99 12.35
N HIS A 129 -14.79 -29.46 11.57
CA HIS A 129 -16.23 -29.69 11.78
C HIS A 129 -16.81 -30.71 10.81
N LYS A 130 -16.01 -31.29 9.93
CA LYS A 130 -16.42 -32.40 9.08
C LYS A 130 -16.34 -33.70 9.88
N LYS A 131 -17.44 -34.44 9.83
CA LYS A 131 -17.51 -35.76 10.40
C LYS A 131 -17.18 -36.81 9.32
#